data_aaf194279c18ec91fb46720dd5bf1a21
#
_entry.id   aaf194279c18ec91fb46720dd5bf1a21
#
_cell.length_a   1.000
_cell.length_b   1.000
_cell.length_c   1.000
_cell.angle_alpha   90.00
_cell.angle_beta   90.00
_cell.angle_gamma   90.00
#
_symmetry.space_group_name_H-M   'P 1'
#
loop_
_entity.id
_entity.type
_entity.pdbx_description
1 polymer ?
#
loop_
_entity_poly.entity_id
_entity_poly.type
_entity_poly.pdbx_seq_one_letter_code
_entity_poly.pdbx_strand_id
1 'polypeptide(L)'
;SALASMQELIPAACATIQDYPHQGILFYDVTTLFANAEVFKESIDEIARLFEGTYDVVAGVEARGFLMASALAYASGKGIMTVRKAGKLPRETYREEYELEYGTAAIEIHSHDFAPGTRVLLLDDILATGGTLVAAAKLIERAELKVAGIGTLLELKGLGGREALAQYRVETLSVVSE
;
A
#
# COMPACT_ATOMS: atom_id res chain seq x y z
N SER A 1 2.45 4.86 -23.71
CA SER A 1 1.60 5.45 -22.68
C SER A 1 2.32 5.48 -21.34
N ALA A 2 1.84 6.32 -20.42
CA ALA A 2 2.42 6.40 -19.08
C ALA A 2 2.37 5.06 -18.36
N LEU A 3 1.29 4.29 -18.52
CA LEU A 3 1.13 2.98 -17.89
C LEU A 3 2.15 1.94 -18.40
N ALA A 4 2.42 1.90 -19.70
CA ALA A 4 3.45 1.02 -20.26
C ALA A 4 4.84 1.43 -19.76
N SER A 5 5.07 2.75 -19.63
CA SER A 5 6.29 3.30 -19.09
C SER A 5 6.47 2.91 -17.62
N MET A 6 5.40 2.94 -16.81
CA MET A 6 5.45 2.53 -15.41
C MET A 6 5.78 1.05 -15.25
N GLN A 7 5.23 0.19 -16.09
CA GLN A 7 5.50 -1.26 -16.03
C GLN A 7 7.00 -1.55 -16.10
N GLU A 8 7.75 -0.80 -16.89
CA GLU A 8 9.20 -0.95 -17.02
C GLU A 8 9.98 -0.11 -16.02
N LEU A 9 9.54 1.10 -15.79
CA LEU A 9 10.22 2.10 -14.99
C LEU A 9 10.31 1.73 -13.52
N ILE A 10 9.21 1.20 -12.95
CA ILE A 10 9.15 0.88 -11.53
C ILE A 10 10.18 -0.19 -11.14
N PRO A 11 10.21 -1.38 -11.75
CA PRO A 11 11.21 -2.36 -11.36
C PRO A 11 12.64 -1.92 -11.67
N ALA A 12 12.85 -1.16 -12.75
CA ALA A 12 14.16 -0.64 -13.10
C ALA A 12 14.72 0.34 -12.06
N ALA A 13 13.84 1.05 -11.36
CA ALA A 13 14.23 2.00 -10.31
C ALA A 13 14.49 1.34 -8.96
N CYS A 14 14.12 0.07 -8.79
CA CYS A 14 14.34 -0.69 -7.56
C CYS A 14 15.64 -1.49 -7.66
N ALA A 15 16.50 -1.36 -6.65
CA ALA A 15 17.64 -2.27 -6.52
C ALA A 15 17.09 -3.67 -6.23
N THR A 16 17.74 -4.68 -6.76
CA THR A 16 17.33 -6.06 -6.55
C THR A 16 18.42 -6.82 -5.81
N ILE A 17 18.00 -7.70 -4.90
CA ILE A 17 18.91 -8.52 -4.11
C ILE A 17 18.47 -9.96 -4.29
N GLN A 18 19.31 -10.77 -4.90
CA GLN A 18 19.03 -12.19 -5.10
C GLN A 18 19.22 -12.94 -3.78
N ASP A 19 18.33 -13.91 -3.53
CA ASP A 19 18.36 -14.77 -2.35
C ASP A 19 18.22 -14.00 -1.04
N TYR A 20 17.31 -13.04 -1.00
CA TYR A 20 17.00 -12.25 0.19
C TYR A 20 15.48 -12.17 0.39
N PRO A 21 14.96 -12.35 1.61
CA PRO A 21 15.66 -12.77 2.84
C PRO A 21 16.03 -14.25 2.85
N HIS A 22 15.56 -15.03 1.87
CA HIS A 22 15.80 -16.47 1.76
C HIS A 22 16.26 -16.82 0.34
N GLN A 23 16.94 -17.97 0.22
CA GLN A 23 17.36 -18.50 -1.07
C GLN A 23 16.15 -18.66 -1.99
N GLY A 24 16.31 -18.29 -3.27
CA GLY A 24 15.26 -18.37 -4.29
C GLY A 24 14.38 -17.14 -4.41
N ILE A 25 14.51 -16.17 -3.49
CA ILE A 25 13.70 -14.96 -3.49
C ILE A 25 14.48 -13.81 -4.12
N LEU A 26 13.91 -13.15 -5.11
CA LEU A 26 14.42 -11.89 -5.64
C LEU A 26 13.72 -10.76 -4.92
N PHE A 27 14.47 -10.01 -4.10
CA PHE A 27 13.95 -8.90 -3.33
C PHE A 27 14.06 -7.60 -4.11
N TYR A 28 12.98 -6.82 -4.13
CA TYR A 28 12.94 -5.49 -4.72
C TYR A 28 13.02 -4.45 -3.61
N ASP A 29 14.07 -3.64 -3.62
CA ASP A 29 14.24 -2.57 -2.65
C ASP A 29 13.66 -1.28 -3.22
N VAL A 30 12.48 -0.91 -2.76
CA VAL A 30 11.78 0.30 -3.22
C VAL A 30 12.40 1.60 -2.69
N THR A 31 13.31 1.52 -1.71
CA THR A 31 13.95 2.74 -1.19
C THR A 31 14.78 3.43 -2.27
N THR A 32 15.35 2.69 -3.21
CA THR A 32 16.08 3.28 -4.33
C THR A 32 15.14 4.00 -5.29
N LEU A 33 13.91 3.52 -5.44
CA LEU A 33 12.88 4.22 -6.20
C LEU A 33 12.54 5.55 -5.53
N PHE A 34 12.33 5.54 -4.22
CA PHE A 34 12.02 6.76 -3.47
C PHE A 34 13.17 7.78 -3.53
N ALA A 35 14.41 7.30 -3.63
CA ALA A 35 15.59 8.16 -3.75
C ALA A 35 15.71 8.79 -5.15
N ASN A 36 15.01 8.24 -6.13
CA ASN A 36 14.98 8.77 -7.49
C ASN A 36 13.81 9.75 -7.61
N ALA A 37 14.09 11.04 -7.52
CA ALA A 37 13.07 12.09 -7.47
C ALA A 37 12.09 12.04 -8.64
N GLU A 38 12.59 11.80 -9.85
CA GLU A 38 11.77 11.76 -11.05
C GLU A 38 10.80 10.57 -11.03
N VAL A 39 11.30 9.38 -10.73
CA VAL A 39 10.48 8.16 -10.71
C VAL A 39 9.49 8.21 -9.56
N PHE A 40 9.91 8.71 -8.39
CA PHE A 40 9.02 8.86 -7.25
C PHE A 40 7.86 9.80 -7.62
N LYS A 41 8.17 10.96 -8.19
CA LYS A 41 7.13 11.91 -8.60
C LYS A 41 6.17 11.29 -9.62
N GLU A 42 6.69 10.67 -10.66
CA GLU A 42 5.86 10.02 -11.69
C GLU A 42 4.97 8.93 -11.12
N SER A 43 5.50 8.16 -10.16
CA SER A 43 4.74 7.08 -9.50
C SER A 43 3.57 7.63 -8.71
N ILE A 44 3.80 8.65 -7.89
CA ILE A 44 2.74 9.26 -7.09
C ILE A 44 1.72 9.97 -7.98
N ASP A 45 2.17 10.68 -9.01
CA ASP A 45 1.28 11.34 -9.96
C ASP A 45 0.38 10.32 -10.70
N GLU A 46 0.91 9.15 -11.05
CA GLU A 46 0.11 8.11 -11.72
C GLU A 46 -0.94 7.53 -10.78
N ILE A 47 -0.59 7.27 -9.52
CA ILE A 47 -1.58 6.81 -8.53
C ILE A 47 -2.66 7.88 -8.34
N ALA A 48 -2.27 9.14 -8.26
CA ALA A 48 -3.21 10.26 -8.13
C ALA A 48 -4.18 10.31 -9.32
N ARG A 49 -3.67 10.10 -10.53
CA ARG A 49 -4.49 10.11 -11.75
C ARG A 49 -5.49 8.95 -11.75
N LEU A 50 -5.02 7.75 -11.40
CA LEU A 50 -5.86 6.54 -11.41
C LEU A 50 -7.04 6.65 -10.45
N PHE A 51 -6.84 7.28 -9.30
CA PHE A 51 -7.86 7.33 -8.24
C PHE A 51 -8.53 8.71 -8.10
N GLU A 52 -8.27 9.63 -9.03
CA GLU A 52 -8.81 10.99 -8.95
C GLU A 52 -10.32 11.01 -8.69
N GLY A 53 -10.74 11.81 -7.72
CA GLY A 53 -12.14 12.00 -7.39
C GLY A 53 -12.79 10.86 -6.60
N THR A 54 -12.05 9.82 -6.22
CA THR A 54 -12.62 8.63 -5.59
C THR A 54 -12.41 8.56 -4.09
N TYR A 55 -11.57 9.40 -3.50
CA TYR A 55 -11.18 9.27 -2.08
C TYR A 55 -11.18 10.62 -1.36
N ASP A 56 -11.30 10.55 -0.04
CA ASP A 56 -11.32 11.70 0.86
C ASP A 56 -10.07 11.77 1.72
N VAL A 57 -9.44 10.62 1.99
CA VAL A 57 -8.24 10.50 2.82
C VAL A 57 -7.36 9.39 2.26
N VAL A 58 -6.06 9.48 2.53
CA VAL A 58 -5.09 8.49 2.08
C VAL A 58 -4.57 7.73 3.30
N ALA A 59 -4.59 6.39 3.25
CA ALA A 59 -4.01 5.55 4.29
C ALA A 59 -2.71 4.93 3.79
N GLY A 60 -1.72 4.87 4.66
CA GLY A 60 -0.45 4.21 4.37
C GLY A 60 -0.13 3.15 5.41
N VAL A 61 0.41 2.02 4.95
CA VAL A 61 0.81 0.91 5.81
C VAL A 61 2.27 1.09 6.24
N GLU A 62 2.51 1.01 7.55
CA GLU A 62 3.86 1.11 8.13
C GLU A 62 4.80 0.10 7.47
N ALA A 63 6.00 0.48 7.06
CA ALA A 63 6.54 1.83 7.18
C ALA A 63 6.64 2.51 5.80
N ARG A 64 6.95 1.78 4.73
CA ARG A 64 7.20 2.35 3.40
C ARG A 64 5.93 2.93 2.76
N GLY A 65 4.77 2.39 3.10
CA GLY A 65 3.49 2.94 2.67
C GLY A 65 3.25 4.36 3.18
N PHE A 66 3.85 4.73 4.30
CA PHE A 66 3.76 6.10 4.83
C PHE A 66 4.37 7.12 3.87
N LEU A 67 5.48 6.76 3.24
CA LEU A 67 6.16 7.67 2.29
C LEU A 67 5.27 7.96 1.09
N MET A 68 4.63 6.93 0.55
CA MET A 68 3.71 7.07 -0.57
C MET A 68 2.46 7.85 -0.17
N ALA A 69 1.86 7.49 0.95
CA ALA A 69 0.62 8.11 1.41
C ALA A 69 0.82 9.59 1.74
N SER A 70 1.95 9.94 2.36
CA SER A 70 2.26 11.33 2.68
C SER A 70 2.43 12.18 1.42
N ALA A 71 3.14 11.65 0.43
CA ALA A 71 3.35 12.34 -0.84
C ALA A 71 2.02 12.56 -1.57
N LEU A 72 1.19 11.52 -1.65
CA LEU A 72 -0.09 11.61 -2.34
C LEU A 72 -1.08 12.53 -1.61
N ALA A 73 -1.18 12.40 -0.29
CA ALA A 73 -2.06 13.24 0.50
C ALA A 73 -1.69 14.72 0.34
N TYR A 74 -0.42 15.05 0.44
CA TYR A 74 0.06 16.41 0.25
C TYR A 74 -0.27 16.92 -1.16
N ALA A 75 0.04 16.12 -2.19
CA ALA A 75 -0.18 16.51 -3.59
C ALA A 75 -1.67 16.69 -3.91
N SER A 76 -2.55 15.91 -3.30
CA SER A 76 -3.99 15.95 -3.56
C SER A 76 -4.78 16.82 -2.58
N GLY A 77 -4.11 17.41 -1.59
CA GLY A 77 -4.77 18.26 -0.58
C GLY A 77 -5.66 17.46 0.37
N LYS A 78 -5.29 16.21 0.65
CA LYS A 78 -6.05 15.31 1.53
C LYS A 78 -5.29 15.07 2.83
N GLY A 79 -6.01 14.58 3.85
CA GLY A 79 -5.40 14.10 5.08
C GLY A 79 -4.85 12.68 4.93
N ILE A 80 -4.18 12.22 5.97
CA ILE A 80 -3.56 10.89 5.98
C ILE A 80 -4.01 10.10 7.20
N MET A 81 -4.20 8.79 7.00
CA MET A 81 -4.44 7.82 8.06
C MET A 81 -3.24 6.89 8.15
N THR A 82 -2.76 6.64 9.35
CA THR A 82 -1.66 5.69 9.56
C THR A 82 -2.20 4.32 9.92
N VAL A 83 -1.72 3.30 9.22
CA VAL A 83 -1.97 1.89 9.56
C VAL A 83 -0.67 1.37 10.14
N ARG A 84 -0.66 1.05 11.43
CA ARG A 84 0.57 0.75 12.16
C ARG A 84 0.55 -0.64 12.77
N LYS A 85 1.74 -1.15 13.06
CA LYS A 85 1.89 -2.38 13.83
C LYS A 85 1.28 -2.19 15.22
N ALA A 86 0.73 -3.27 15.76
CA ALA A 86 0.05 -3.24 17.06
C ALA A 86 0.94 -2.65 18.16
N GLY A 87 0.34 -1.82 19.01
CA GLY A 87 1.03 -1.19 20.13
C GLY A 87 1.76 0.11 19.81
N LYS A 88 1.69 0.61 18.57
CA LYS A 88 2.37 1.85 18.17
C LYS A 88 1.47 3.09 18.27
N LEU A 89 0.14 2.91 18.27
CA LEU A 89 -0.80 4.02 18.33
C LEU A 89 -1.25 4.27 19.78
N PRO A 90 -1.24 5.53 20.24
CA PRO A 90 -1.44 5.84 21.67
C PRO A 90 -2.91 5.97 22.10
N ARG A 91 -3.84 6.15 21.17
CA ARG A 91 -5.27 6.29 21.49
C ARG A 91 -6.03 5.01 21.20
N GLU A 92 -7.32 4.99 21.42
CA GLU A 92 -8.18 3.84 21.13
C GLU A 92 -8.04 3.40 19.67
N THR A 93 -7.88 2.09 19.46
CA THR A 93 -7.66 1.51 18.14
C THR A 93 -8.62 0.39 17.85
N TYR A 94 -8.85 0.12 16.57
CA TYR A 94 -9.28 -1.19 16.08
C TYR A 94 -8.04 -1.98 15.71
N ARG A 95 -8.09 -3.29 15.94
CA ARG A 95 -6.97 -4.20 15.70
C ARG A 95 -7.40 -5.35 14.81
N GLU A 96 -6.54 -5.74 13.89
CA GLU A 96 -6.76 -6.91 13.03
C GLU A 96 -5.49 -7.73 12.99
N GLU A 97 -5.64 -9.05 13.22
CA GLU A 97 -4.53 -9.99 13.13
C GLU A 97 -4.45 -10.59 11.73
N TYR A 98 -3.27 -10.98 11.31
CA TYR A 98 -3.06 -11.72 10.07
C TYR A 98 -1.88 -12.68 10.24
N GLU A 99 -1.92 -13.76 9.44
CA GLU A 99 -0.92 -14.81 9.56
C GLU A 99 0.35 -14.46 8.79
N LEU A 100 1.49 -14.81 9.40
CA LEU A 100 2.80 -14.79 8.77
C LEU A 100 3.18 -16.24 8.46
N GLU A 101 4.28 -16.42 7.74
CA GLU A 101 4.84 -17.77 7.52
C GLU A 101 5.11 -18.46 8.86
N TYR A 102 5.61 -17.69 9.84
CA TYR A 102 5.87 -18.17 11.21
C TYR A 102 5.20 -17.23 12.20
N GLY A 103 4.05 -17.64 12.74
CA GLY A 103 3.33 -16.86 13.75
C GLY A 103 2.29 -15.91 13.16
N THR A 104 1.90 -14.93 13.96
CA THR A 104 0.91 -13.93 13.59
C THR A 104 1.45 -12.53 13.82
N ALA A 105 0.91 -11.58 13.08
CA ALA A 105 1.15 -10.16 13.32
C ALA A 105 -0.19 -9.45 13.45
N ALA A 106 -0.17 -8.22 13.94
CA ALA A 106 -1.38 -7.43 14.04
C ALA A 106 -1.08 -5.98 13.64
N ILE A 107 -2.07 -5.36 13.04
CA ILE A 107 -2.03 -3.94 12.69
C ILE A 107 -3.24 -3.24 13.30
N GLU A 108 -3.10 -1.93 13.45
CA GLU A 108 -4.10 -1.09 14.11
C GLU A 108 -4.30 0.22 13.36
N ILE A 109 -5.52 0.76 13.49
CA ILE A 109 -5.83 2.16 13.14
C ILE A 109 -6.52 2.79 14.34
N HIS A 110 -6.43 4.11 14.47
CA HIS A 110 -7.26 4.84 15.45
C HIS A 110 -8.72 4.69 15.06
N SER A 111 -9.60 4.47 16.06
CA SER A 111 -10.98 4.08 15.84
C SER A 111 -11.91 5.21 15.38
N HIS A 112 -11.60 6.47 15.68
CA HIS A 112 -12.56 7.57 15.54
C HIS A 112 -11.98 8.86 14.95
N ASP A 113 -10.99 8.77 14.07
CA ASP A 113 -10.37 9.97 13.50
C ASP A 113 -11.14 10.57 12.31
N PHE A 114 -12.02 9.79 11.68
CA PHE A 114 -12.74 10.22 10.49
C PHE A 114 -14.22 9.92 10.59
N ALA A 115 -15.03 10.76 9.95
CA ALA A 115 -16.48 10.59 9.95
C ALA A 115 -16.90 9.30 9.22
N PRO A 116 -17.95 8.61 9.68
CA PRO A 116 -18.48 7.43 8.97
C PRO A 116 -18.74 7.75 7.49
N GLY A 117 -18.43 6.79 6.63
CA GLY A 117 -18.58 6.94 5.19
C GLY A 117 -17.41 7.62 4.48
N THR A 118 -16.40 8.11 5.21
CA THR A 118 -15.17 8.67 4.60
C THR A 118 -14.53 7.61 3.71
N ARG A 119 -14.16 8.02 2.49
CA ARG A 119 -13.58 7.13 1.48
C ARG A 119 -12.06 7.14 1.61
N VAL A 120 -11.48 5.98 1.80
CA VAL A 120 -10.05 5.81 2.11
C VAL A 120 -9.35 5.14 0.93
N LEU A 121 -8.31 5.78 0.41
CA LEU A 121 -7.39 5.16 -0.55
C LEU A 121 -6.24 4.55 0.24
N LEU A 122 -6.11 3.22 0.17
CA LEU A 122 -5.12 2.46 0.93
C LEU A 122 -3.88 2.20 0.07
N LEU A 123 -2.71 2.61 0.56
CA LEU A 123 -1.46 2.48 -0.18
C LEU A 123 -0.43 1.64 0.58
N ASP A 124 0.27 0.82 -0.17
CA ASP A 124 1.49 0.14 0.27
C ASP A 124 2.46 0.07 -0.91
N ASP A 125 3.69 -0.32 -0.64
CA ASP A 125 4.73 -0.36 -1.68
C ASP A 125 4.61 -1.58 -2.58
N ILE A 126 4.38 -2.76 -2.00
CA ILE A 126 4.38 -4.03 -2.73
C ILE A 126 3.14 -4.86 -2.35
N LEU A 127 2.48 -5.40 -3.36
CA LEU A 127 1.44 -6.41 -3.19
C LEU A 127 2.07 -7.78 -3.41
N ALA A 128 2.24 -8.53 -2.32
CA ALA A 128 2.74 -9.91 -2.36
C ALA A 128 1.59 -10.89 -2.08
N THR A 129 1.49 -11.43 -0.89
CA THR A 129 0.39 -12.34 -0.52
C THR A 129 -0.92 -11.63 -0.24
N GLY A 130 -0.84 -10.33 0.11
CA GLY A 130 -2.02 -9.51 0.37
C GLY A 130 -2.50 -9.51 1.83
N GLY A 131 -1.86 -10.29 2.70
CA GLY A 131 -2.34 -10.44 4.09
C GLY A 131 -2.45 -9.12 4.85
N THR A 132 -1.43 -8.28 4.77
CA THR A 132 -1.44 -6.97 5.44
C THR A 132 -2.52 -6.05 4.87
N LEU A 133 -2.65 -6.02 3.55
CA LEU A 133 -3.65 -5.16 2.89
C LEU A 133 -5.08 -5.64 3.15
N VAL A 134 -5.31 -6.94 3.21
CA VAL A 134 -6.61 -7.49 3.62
C VAL A 134 -6.95 -7.05 5.05
N ALA A 135 -6.00 -7.19 5.97
CA ALA A 135 -6.21 -6.78 7.37
C ALA A 135 -6.48 -5.27 7.47
N ALA A 136 -5.72 -4.46 6.71
CA ALA A 136 -5.91 -3.00 6.70
C ALA A 136 -7.29 -2.62 6.14
N ALA A 137 -7.73 -3.26 5.07
CA ALA A 137 -9.05 -3.02 4.50
C ALA A 137 -10.16 -3.36 5.50
N LYS A 138 -10.02 -4.47 6.23
CA LYS A 138 -10.97 -4.85 7.28
C LYS A 138 -11.03 -3.80 8.39
N LEU A 139 -9.90 -3.25 8.79
CA LEU A 139 -9.86 -2.20 9.81
C LEU A 139 -10.62 -0.95 9.36
N ILE A 140 -10.41 -0.54 8.12
CA ILE A 140 -11.09 0.61 7.53
C ILE A 140 -12.60 0.40 7.57
N GLU A 141 -13.05 -0.79 7.19
CA GLU A 141 -14.48 -1.12 7.20
C GLU A 141 -15.06 -1.21 8.60
N ARG A 142 -14.30 -1.76 9.57
CA ARG A 142 -14.73 -1.79 10.98
C ARG A 142 -14.92 -0.38 11.56
N ALA A 143 -14.15 0.58 11.07
CA ALA A 143 -14.28 1.98 11.51
C ALA A 143 -15.43 2.71 10.79
N GLU A 144 -16.28 1.98 10.08
CA GLU A 144 -17.41 2.50 9.29
C GLU A 144 -16.97 3.43 8.16
N LEU A 145 -15.74 3.22 7.67
CA LEU A 145 -15.18 3.93 6.52
C LEU A 145 -15.30 3.04 5.29
N LYS A 146 -15.05 3.61 4.13
CA LYS A 146 -15.12 2.89 2.86
C LYS A 146 -13.73 2.76 2.26
N VAL A 147 -13.41 1.59 1.72
CA VAL A 147 -12.18 1.39 0.94
C VAL A 147 -12.45 1.88 -0.48
N ALA A 148 -11.93 3.05 -0.83
CA ALA A 148 -12.08 3.61 -2.16
C ALA A 148 -11.29 2.82 -3.20
N GLY A 149 -10.15 2.28 -2.78
CA GLY A 149 -9.29 1.46 -3.61
C GLY A 149 -7.99 1.19 -2.89
N ILE A 150 -7.16 0.36 -3.52
CA ILE A 150 -5.85 -0.05 -3.02
C ILE A 150 -4.83 0.20 -4.13
N GLY A 151 -3.76 0.89 -3.80
CA GLY A 151 -2.69 1.19 -4.76
C GLY A 151 -1.34 0.71 -4.26
N THR A 152 -0.54 0.12 -5.15
CA THR A 152 0.84 -0.27 -4.86
C THR A 152 1.76 0.08 -6.03
N LEU A 153 3.07 0.11 -5.75
CA LEU A 153 4.06 0.31 -6.79
C LEU A 153 4.30 -0.98 -7.58
N LEU A 154 4.49 -2.08 -6.85
CA LEU A 154 4.80 -3.40 -7.43
C LEU A 154 3.79 -4.43 -6.99
N GLU A 155 3.49 -5.34 -7.90
CA GLU A 155 2.74 -6.56 -7.60
C GLU A 155 3.63 -7.75 -7.95
N LEU A 156 3.80 -8.67 -6.99
CA LEU A 156 4.54 -9.92 -7.21
C LEU A 156 3.53 -10.97 -7.68
N LYS A 157 3.61 -11.31 -8.96
CA LYS A 157 2.70 -12.26 -9.58
C LYS A 157 2.86 -13.65 -9.00
N GLY A 158 1.76 -14.34 -8.80
CA GLY A 158 1.77 -15.74 -8.35
C GLY A 158 1.71 -15.96 -6.85
N LEU A 159 1.66 -14.89 -6.05
CA LEU A 159 1.58 -15.01 -4.59
C LEU A 159 0.16 -14.87 -4.03
N GLY A 160 -0.82 -14.70 -4.89
CA GLY A 160 -2.23 -14.70 -4.50
C GLY A 160 -2.78 -13.38 -3.95
N GLY A 161 -1.98 -12.31 -3.96
CA GLY A 161 -2.41 -11.04 -3.38
C GLY A 161 -3.60 -10.41 -4.06
N ARG A 162 -3.62 -10.42 -5.39
CA ARG A 162 -4.73 -9.85 -6.14
C ARG A 162 -6.02 -10.60 -5.89
N GLU A 163 -5.96 -11.91 -5.82
CA GLU A 163 -7.11 -12.77 -5.52
C GLU A 163 -7.62 -12.54 -4.11
N ALA A 164 -6.71 -12.34 -3.15
CA ALA A 164 -7.08 -12.03 -1.77
C ALA A 164 -7.84 -10.70 -1.65
N LEU A 165 -7.60 -9.77 -2.57
CA LEU A 165 -8.20 -8.43 -2.59
C LEU A 165 -9.28 -8.30 -3.68
N ALA A 166 -9.84 -9.43 -4.16
CA ALA A 166 -10.74 -9.44 -5.31
C ALA A 166 -11.99 -8.57 -5.15
N GLN A 167 -12.43 -8.31 -3.91
CA GLN A 167 -13.61 -7.48 -3.64
C GLN A 167 -13.32 -5.98 -3.71
N TYR A 168 -12.06 -5.59 -3.87
CA TYR A 168 -11.66 -4.19 -3.92
C TYR A 168 -11.10 -3.82 -5.29
N ARG A 169 -11.18 -2.54 -5.63
CA ARG A 169 -10.43 -2.02 -6.77
C ARG A 169 -8.96 -1.97 -6.39
N VAL A 170 -8.11 -2.64 -7.15
CA VAL A 170 -6.66 -2.68 -6.92
C VAL A 170 -5.95 -2.20 -8.17
N GLU A 171 -5.09 -1.20 -8.01
CA GLU A 171 -4.24 -0.69 -9.07
C GLU A 171 -2.77 -0.85 -8.64
N THR A 172 -1.98 -1.50 -9.47
CA THR A 172 -0.54 -1.62 -9.24
C THR A 172 0.18 -1.06 -10.44
N LEU A 173 1.26 -0.32 -10.22
CA LEU A 173 1.94 0.36 -11.31
C LEU A 173 2.78 -0.58 -12.16
N SER A 174 3.24 -1.69 -11.58
CA SER A 174 4.02 -2.69 -12.30
C SER A 174 3.78 -4.07 -11.70
N VAL A 175 3.70 -5.07 -12.56
CA VAL A 175 3.57 -6.48 -12.15
C VAL A 175 4.85 -7.19 -12.56
N VAL A 176 5.49 -7.85 -11.62
CA VAL A 176 6.73 -8.59 -11.87
C VAL A 176 6.57 -10.05 -11.46
N SER A 177 7.27 -10.91 -12.19
CA SER A 177 7.35 -12.34 -11.87
C SER A 177 8.56 -12.57 -10.97
N GLU A 178 8.49 -13.59 -10.14
CA GLU A 178 9.65 -14.02 -9.35
C GLU A 178 10.72 -14.65 -10.22
#